data_924ba737a1c15665486e846eb26f1261
#
_entry.id   924ba737a1c15665486e846eb26f1261
#
_cell.length_a   1.000
_cell.length_b   1.000
_cell.length_c   1.000
_cell.angle_alpha   90.00
_cell.angle_beta   90.00
_cell.angle_gamma   90.00
#
_symmetry.space_group_name_H-M   'P 1'
#
loop_
_entity.id
_entity.type
_entity.pdbx_description
1 polymer ?
#
loop_
_entity_poly.entity_id
_entity_poly.type
_entity_poly.pdbx_seq_one_letter_code
_entity_poly.pdbx_strand_id
1 'polypeptide(L)'
;MKKLKEFEPQKHLLKFDSMDTLHQEFLDVYNSVDVNNINSFKDKLTILLAHSKKHFAKEEALMDEFGYLTHKEHKDEHNKVLAEMQYFLNLAQSSFGQKMLKAYYLEKLPSWFDLHLISMDSDLVHFLNTKNKVS
;
A
#
# COMPACT_ATOMS: atom_id res chain seq x y z
N MET A 1 -19.67 10.33 -7.25
CA MET A 1 -18.36 10.94 -7.47
C MET A 1 -17.39 9.92 -8.04
N LYS A 2 -16.59 10.31 -9.00
CA LYS A 2 -15.60 9.40 -9.59
C LYS A 2 -14.46 9.17 -8.62
N LYS A 3 -14.09 7.89 -8.41
CA LYS A 3 -12.97 7.53 -7.56
C LYS A 3 -11.65 7.91 -8.22
N LEU A 4 -10.66 8.31 -7.42
CA LEU A 4 -9.30 8.59 -7.92
C LEU A 4 -8.64 7.31 -8.44
N LYS A 5 -8.92 6.17 -7.81
CA LYS A 5 -8.36 4.89 -8.20
C LYS A 5 -9.37 3.79 -7.95
N GLU A 6 -9.75 3.11 -9.02
CA GLU A 6 -10.71 2.01 -8.94
C GLU A 6 -10.03 0.73 -8.44
N PHE A 7 -10.80 -0.10 -7.72
CA PHE A 7 -10.38 -1.46 -7.43
C PHE A 7 -10.63 -2.30 -8.69
N GLU A 8 -9.56 -2.77 -9.29
CA GLU A 8 -9.62 -3.56 -10.53
C GLU A 8 -9.35 -5.02 -10.18
N PRO A 9 -10.39 -5.91 -10.20
CA PRO A 9 -10.19 -7.30 -9.77
C PRO A 9 -9.04 -8.02 -10.47
N GLN A 10 -8.81 -7.74 -11.75
CA GLN A 10 -7.73 -8.41 -12.48
C GLN A 10 -6.33 -8.00 -12.01
N LYS A 11 -6.21 -6.84 -11.34
CA LYS A 11 -4.93 -6.36 -10.79
C LYS A 11 -4.86 -6.51 -9.27
N HIS A 12 -5.97 -6.24 -8.60
CA HIS A 12 -5.97 -6.04 -7.14
C HIS A 12 -6.52 -7.23 -6.36
N LEU A 13 -7.27 -8.13 -7.01
CA LEU A 13 -7.80 -9.32 -6.36
C LEU A 13 -6.81 -10.47 -6.51
N LEU A 14 -6.18 -10.86 -5.42
CA LEU A 14 -5.16 -11.90 -5.42
C LEU A 14 -5.68 -13.26 -4.97
N LYS A 15 -6.96 -13.34 -4.61
CA LYS A 15 -7.62 -14.56 -4.13
C LYS A 15 -7.03 -15.08 -2.82
N PHE A 16 -6.68 -14.15 -1.95
CA PHE A 16 -6.24 -14.41 -0.59
C PHE A 16 -6.97 -13.42 0.30
N ASP A 17 -8.04 -13.86 0.94
CA ASP A 17 -9.06 -12.98 1.54
C ASP A 17 -8.51 -11.89 2.44
N SER A 18 -7.60 -12.21 3.35
CA SER A 18 -7.08 -11.21 4.29
C SER A 18 -6.27 -10.12 3.58
N MET A 19 -5.49 -10.49 2.56
CA MET A 19 -4.72 -9.51 1.80
C MET A 19 -5.61 -8.69 0.88
N ASP A 20 -6.59 -9.33 0.24
CA ASP A 20 -7.53 -8.61 -0.64
C ASP A 20 -8.33 -7.57 0.15
N THR A 21 -8.75 -7.91 1.37
CA THR A 21 -9.46 -6.97 2.25
C THR A 21 -8.57 -5.76 2.58
N LEU A 22 -7.30 -6.00 2.92
CA LEU A 22 -6.36 -4.92 3.24
C LEU A 22 -6.10 -4.02 2.05
N HIS A 23 -6.00 -4.58 0.85
CA HIS A 23 -5.82 -3.81 -0.38
C HIS A 23 -7.05 -2.94 -0.67
N GLN A 24 -8.26 -3.48 -0.47
CA GLN A 24 -9.49 -2.72 -0.65
C GLN A 24 -9.58 -1.58 0.37
N GLU A 25 -9.22 -1.84 1.63
CA GLU A 25 -9.22 -0.82 2.67
C GLU A 25 -8.25 0.31 2.34
N PHE A 26 -7.07 -0.02 1.80
CA PHE A 26 -6.11 1.00 1.35
C PHE A 26 -6.75 1.92 0.30
N LEU A 27 -7.39 1.32 -0.70
CA LEU A 27 -8.03 2.10 -1.76
C LEU A 27 -9.20 2.92 -1.24
N ASP A 28 -9.96 2.40 -0.28
CA ASP A 28 -11.09 3.15 0.30
C ASP A 28 -10.58 4.42 1.01
N VAL A 29 -9.51 4.32 1.78
CA VAL A 29 -8.91 5.50 2.43
C VAL A 29 -8.33 6.44 1.37
N TYR A 30 -7.58 5.90 0.43
CA TYR A 30 -6.96 6.68 -0.64
C TYR A 30 -7.99 7.52 -1.39
N ASN A 31 -9.12 6.91 -1.75
CA ASN A 31 -10.18 7.56 -2.53
C ASN A 31 -11.00 8.55 -1.70
N SER A 32 -10.89 8.52 -0.37
CA SER A 32 -11.67 9.40 0.51
C SER A 32 -11.09 10.81 0.64
N VAL A 33 -9.94 11.08 0.01
CA VAL A 33 -9.32 12.41 0.07
C VAL A 33 -10.20 13.46 -0.61
N ASP A 34 -10.24 14.66 -0.03
CA ASP A 34 -10.89 15.81 -0.65
C ASP A 34 -9.86 16.54 -1.51
N VAL A 35 -9.95 16.38 -2.83
CA VAL A 35 -8.96 16.94 -3.76
C VAL A 35 -8.94 18.46 -3.78
N ASN A 36 -9.98 19.09 -3.26
CA ASN A 36 -10.08 20.55 -3.18
C ASN A 36 -9.52 21.13 -1.87
N ASN A 37 -9.05 20.26 -0.98
CA ASN A 37 -8.49 20.66 0.32
C ASN A 37 -7.10 20.08 0.49
N ILE A 38 -6.08 20.94 0.40
CA ILE A 38 -4.68 20.49 0.47
C ILE A 38 -4.37 19.76 1.78
N ASN A 39 -5.01 20.13 2.87
CA ASN A 39 -4.79 19.47 4.16
C ASN A 39 -5.35 18.06 4.20
N SER A 40 -6.35 17.75 3.36
CA SER A 40 -6.91 16.41 3.28
C SER A 40 -5.88 15.38 2.82
N PHE A 41 -4.98 15.75 1.93
CA PHE A 41 -3.93 14.85 1.47
C PHE A 41 -3.00 14.44 2.61
N LYS A 42 -2.64 15.37 3.48
CA LYS A 42 -1.83 15.08 4.67
C LYS A 42 -2.57 14.15 5.63
N ASP A 43 -3.84 14.43 5.89
CA ASP A 43 -4.65 13.62 6.79
C ASP A 43 -4.78 12.19 6.27
N LYS A 44 -5.09 12.02 4.99
CA LYS A 44 -5.26 10.69 4.39
C LYS A 44 -3.94 9.93 4.29
N LEU A 45 -2.84 10.62 3.96
CA LEU A 45 -1.54 9.95 3.93
C LEU A 45 -1.12 9.47 5.32
N THR A 46 -1.46 10.24 6.37
CA THR A 46 -1.20 9.80 7.74
C THR A 46 -1.95 8.50 8.05
N ILE A 47 -3.22 8.41 7.65
CA ILE A 47 -4.02 7.19 7.83
C ILE A 47 -3.44 6.04 7.02
N LEU A 48 -3.06 6.30 5.77
CA LEU A 48 -2.47 5.28 4.89
C LEU A 48 -1.13 4.76 5.45
N LEU A 49 -0.34 5.64 6.04
CA LEU A 49 0.92 5.22 6.67
C LEU A 49 0.66 4.24 7.83
N ALA A 50 -0.28 4.58 8.71
CA ALA A 50 -0.63 3.70 9.84
C ALA A 50 -1.21 2.38 9.34
N HIS A 51 -2.10 2.42 8.35
CA HIS A 51 -2.69 1.22 7.74
C HIS A 51 -1.62 0.34 7.11
N SER A 52 -0.69 0.95 6.36
CA SER A 52 0.38 0.24 5.68
C SER A 52 1.32 -0.46 6.66
N LYS A 53 1.62 0.18 7.80
CA LYS A 53 2.45 -0.46 8.83
C LYS A 53 1.82 -1.76 9.34
N LYS A 54 0.50 -1.74 9.59
CA LYS A 54 -0.22 -2.94 10.03
C LYS A 54 -0.30 -3.99 8.94
N HIS A 55 -0.59 -3.58 7.72
CA HIS A 55 -0.69 -4.46 6.55
C HIS A 55 0.64 -5.18 6.32
N PHE A 56 1.72 -4.41 6.27
CA PHE A 56 3.04 -4.97 6.02
C PHE A 56 3.49 -5.91 7.14
N ALA A 57 3.16 -5.59 8.39
CA ALA A 57 3.47 -6.47 9.52
C ALA A 57 2.79 -7.83 9.38
N LYS A 58 1.54 -7.86 8.92
CA LYS A 58 0.81 -9.12 8.68
C LYS A 58 1.45 -9.93 7.55
N GLU A 59 1.82 -9.28 6.45
CA GLU A 59 2.51 -9.95 5.34
C GLU A 59 3.85 -10.50 5.78
N GLU A 60 4.62 -9.72 6.53
CA GLU A 60 5.93 -10.14 7.02
C GLU A 60 5.84 -11.31 7.97
N ALA A 61 4.80 -11.33 8.82
CA ALA A 61 4.55 -12.48 9.70
C ALA A 61 4.26 -13.75 8.89
N LEU A 62 3.48 -13.63 7.82
CA LEU A 62 3.19 -14.77 6.93
C LEU A 62 4.46 -15.24 6.21
N MET A 63 5.28 -14.31 5.76
CA MET A 63 6.54 -14.66 5.09
C MET A 63 7.48 -15.40 6.04
N ASP A 64 7.58 -14.93 7.27
CA ASP A 64 8.44 -15.56 8.28
C ASP A 64 7.90 -16.94 8.67
N GLU A 65 6.57 -17.06 8.85
CA GLU A 65 5.92 -18.32 9.25
C GLU A 65 6.15 -19.42 8.22
N PHE A 66 6.04 -19.10 6.93
CA PHE A 66 6.10 -20.09 5.86
C PHE A 66 7.46 -20.16 5.16
N GLY A 67 8.45 -19.38 5.61
CA GLY A 67 9.80 -19.42 5.06
C GLY A 67 9.91 -18.94 3.62
N TYR A 68 9.26 -17.81 3.33
CA TYR A 68 9.27 -17.23 1.99
C TYR A 68 10.68 -16.79 1.60
N LEU A 69 11.19 -17.29 0.47
CA LEU A 69 12.60 -17.10 0.11
C LEU A 69 13.02 -15.66 -0.13
N THR A 70 12.15 -14.84 -0.72
CA THR A 70 12.47 -13.45 -1.04
C THR A 70 11.88 -12.48 -0.02
N HIS A 71 11.70 -12.93 1.24
CA HIS A 71 11.09 -12.10 2.26
C HIS A 71 11.90 -10.82 2.54
N LYS A 72 13.23 -10.90 2.45
CA LYS A 72 14.08 -9.73 2.70
C LYS A 72 13.81 -8.61 1.69
N GLU A 73 13.77 -8.95 0.42
CA GLU A 73 13.49 -7.99 -0.66
C GLU A 73 12.10 -7.37 -0.51
N HIS A 74 11.11 -8.18 -0.13
CA HIS A 74 9.75 -7.72 0.10
C HIS A 74 9.69 -6.75 1.29
N LYS A 75 10.37 -7.10 2.40
CA LYS A 75 10.47 -6.22 3.57
C LYS A 75 11.18 -4.91 3.24
N ASP A 76 12.26 -4.98 2.46
CA ASP A 76 13.00 -3.78 2.08
C ASP A 76 12.11 -2.82 1.27
N GLU A 77 11.27 -3.35 0.39
CA GLU A 77 10.32 -2.53 -0.37
C GLU A 77 9.27 -1.90 0.55
N HIS A 78 8.77 -2.66 1.52
CA HIS A 78 7.84 -2.13 2.53
C HIS A 78 8.48 -0.96 3.30
N ASN A 79 9.70 -1.15 3.77
CA ASN A 79 10.42 -0.13 4.53
C ASN A 79 10.66 1.13 3.69
N LYS A 80 10.95 0.94 2.41
CA LYS A 80 11.18 2.05 1.49
C LYS A 80 9.93 2.91 1.31
N VAL A 81 8.78 2.30 1.06
CA VAL A 81 7.56 3.08 0.87
C VAL A 81 7.08 3.75 2.15
N LEU A 82 7.27 3.08 3.30
CA LEU A 82 6.93 3.70 4.59
C LEU A 82 7.80 4.93 4.85
N ALA A 83 9.08 4.84 4.53
CA ALA A 83 10.01 5.97 4.68
C ALA A 83 9.64 7.12 3.74
N GLU A 84 9.21 6.81 2.51
CA GLU A 84 8.75 7.83 1.56
C GLU A 84 7.52 8.55 2.06
N MET A 85 6.52 7.81 2.56
CA MET A 85 5.32 8.41 3.12
C MET A 85 5.66 9.36 4.26
N GLN A 86 6.53 8.91 5.17
CA GLN A 86 6.94 9.73 6.30
C GLN A 86 7.70 10.98 5.84
N TYR A 87 8.55 10.84 4.83
CA TYR A 87 9.30 11.96 4.26
C TYR A 87 8.35 13.06 3.76
N PHE A 88 7.32 12.68 2.98
CA PHE A 88 6.38 13.66 2.47
C PHE A 88 5.50 14.27 3.56
N LEU A 89 5.14 13.48 4.58
CA LEU A 89 4.42 14.02 5.74
C LEU A 89 5.27 15.07 6.47
N ASN A 90 6.56 14.82 6.61
CA ASN A 90 7.47 15.77 7.27
C ASN A 90 7.63 17.05 6.45
N LEU A 91 7.61 16.96 5.11
CA LEU A 91 7.68 18.13 4.24
C LEU A 91 6.43 19.02 4.32
N ALA A 92 5.29 18.48 4.72
CA ALA A 92 3.99 19.15 4.65
C ALA A 92 3.82 20.25 5.71
N GLN A 93 4.90 20.72 6.33
CA GLN A 93 4.92 21.84 7.25
C GLN A 93 4.92 23.19 6.54
N SER A 94 5.21 23.21 5.24
CA SER A 94 5.22 24.41 4.43
C SER A 94 4.25 24.27 3.26
N SER A 95 3.87 25.39 2.65
CA SER A 95 3.00 25.37 1.46
C SER A 95 3.62 24.58 0.32
N PHE A 96 4.93 24.75 0.11
CA PHE A 96 5.65 24.01 -0.92
C PHE A 96 5.64 22.51 -0.63
N GLY A 97 5.92 22.15 0.62
CA GLY A 97 5.90 20.74 1.03
C GLY A 97 4.53 20.09 0.89
N GLN A 98 3.45 20.85 1.15
CA GLN A 98 2.08 20.35 0.95
C GLN A 98 1.80 20.04 -0.52
N LYS A 99 2.31 20.88 -1.43
CA LYS A 99 2.18 20.64 -2.87
C LYS A 99 2.97 19.41 -3.29
N MET A 100 4.16 19.21 -2.72
CA MET A 100 4.97 18.02 -3.00
C MET A 100 4.27 16.75 -2.53
N LEU A 101 3.68 16.80 -1.33
CA LEU A 101 2.92 15.65 -0.81
C LEU A 101 1.72 15.34 -1.70
N LYS A 102 0.99 16.35 -2.14
CA LYS A 102 -0.14 16.17 -3.06
C LYS A 102 0.30 15.47 -4.34
N ALA A 103 1.41 15.91 -4.94
CA ALA A 103 1.94 15.32 -6.16
C ALA A 103 2.32 13.85 -5.94
N TYR A 104 2.98 13.54 -4.83
CA TYR A 104 3.31 12.17 -4.46
C TYR A 104 2.05 11.31 -4.34
N TYR A 105 1.06 11.82 -3.62
CA TYR A 105 -0.20 11.11 -3.37
C TYR A 105 -0.93 10.78 -4.68
N LEU A 106 -1.00 11.75 -5.59
CA LEU A 106 -1.77 11.57 -6.82
C LEU A 106 -1.02 10.84 -7.93
N GLU A 107 0.31 10.96 -7.98
CA GLU A 107 1.09 10.47 -9.11
C GLU A 107 1.90 9.21 -8.77
N LYS A 108 2.69 9.26 -7.71
CA LYS A 108 3.63 8.18 -7.40
C LYS A 108 3.01 7.03 -6.61
N LEU A 109 2.22 7.36 -5.61
CA LEU A 109 1.65 6.36 -4.71
C LEU A 109 0.76 5.34 -5.41
N PRO A 110 -0.18 5.74 -6.30
CA PRO A 110 -1.01 4.74 -6.99
C PRO A 110 -0.22 3.86 -7.93
N SER A 111 0.82 4.38 -8.58
CA SER A 111 1.70 3.56 -9.44
C SER A 111 2.47 2.54 -8.62
N TRP A 112 2.96 2.95 -7.45
CA TRP A 112 3.64 2.03 -6.53
C TRP A 112 2.68 0.92 -6.08
N PHE A 113 1.45 1.29 -5.72
CA PHE A 113 0.44 0.33 -5.26
C PHE A 113 0.21 -0.77 -6.31
N ASP A 114 -0.03 -0.38 -7.56
CA ASP A 114 -0.27 -1.34 -8.64
C ASP A 114 0.94 -2.25 -8.87
N LEU A 115 2.13 -1.66 -8.95
CA LEU A 115 3.34 -2.43 -9.23
C LEU A 115 3.65 -3.42 -8.11
N HIS A 116 3.49 -2.98 -6.87
CA HIS A 116 3.75 -3.83 -5.69
C HIS A 116 2.80 -5.03 -5.66
N LEU A 117 1.50 -4.80 -5.92
CA LEU A 117 0.53 -5.90 -5.94
C LEU A 117 0.83 -6.89 -7.06
N ILE A 118 1.07 -6.39 -8.26
CA ILE A 118 1.28 -7.25 -9.43
C ILE A 118 2.55 -8.07 -9.30
N SER A 119 3.63 -7.48 -8.78
CA SER A 119 4.92 -8.16 -8.74
C SER A 119 5.18 -8.89 -7.43
N MET A 120 5.06 -8.21 -6.29
CA MET A 120 5.47 -8.78 -5.00
C MET A 120 4.35 -9.48 -4.25
N ASP A 121 3.20 -8.84 -4.11
CA ASP A 121 2.09 -9.43 -3.36
C ASP A 121 1.50 -10.61 -4.10
N SER A 122 1.42 -10.55 -5.42
CA SER A 122 0.94 -11.65 -6.24
C SER A 122 1.84 -12.88 -6.09
N ASP A 123 3.16 -12.68 -6.08
CA ASP A 123 4.12 -13.76 -5.89
C ASP A 123 3.98 -14.40 -4.50
N LEU A 124 3.84 -13.57 -3.47
CA LEU A 124 3.63 -14.04 -2.10
C LEU A 124 2.36 -14.86 -2.00
N VAL A 125 1.25 -14.37 -2.55
CA VAL A 125 -0.04 -15.09 -2.50
C VAL A 125 0.06 -16.44 -3.21
N HIS A 126 0.73 -16.49 -4.35
CA HIS A 126 0.95 -17.74 -5.08
C HIS A 126 1.68 -18.75 -4.18
N PHE A 127 2.75 -18.30 -3.52
CA PHE A 127 3.51 -19.14 -2.60
C PHE A 127 2.64 -19.64 -1.45
N LEU A 128 1.88 -18.74 -0.81
CA LEU A 128 1.03 -19.11 0.33
C LEU A 128 -0.06 -20.10 -0.07
N ASN A 129 -0.67 -19.94 -1.24
CA ASN A 129 -1.69 -20.86 -1.73
C ASN A 129 -1.11 -22.24 -2.02
N THR A 130 0.14 -22.30 -2.51
CA THR A 130 0.83 -23.57 -2.71
C THR A 130 1.05 -24.29 -1.39
N LYS A 131 1.44 -23.57 -0.33
CA LYS A 131 1.63 -24.16 1.00
C LYS A 131 0.32 -24.68 1.59
N ASN A 132 -0.76 -23.91 1.43
CA ASN A 132 -2.07 -24.32 1.94
C ASN A 132 -2.58 -25.63 1.28
N LYS A 133 -2.25 -25.83 0.01
CA LYS A 133 -2.66 -27.03 -0.71
C LYS A 133 -1.92 -28.27 -0.27
N VAL A 134 -0.77 -28.13 0.35
CA VAL A 134 0.07 -29.24 0.79
C VAL A 134 -0.29 -29.73 2.20
N SER A 135 -0.99 -28.89 2.96
CA SER A 135 -1.37 -29.21 4.33
C SER A 135 -2.49 -30.22 4.40
#